data_31ba37612f1a6fcdd27a65b718533fc1
#
_entry.id   31ba37612f1a6fcdd27a65b718533fc1
#
_cell.length_a   1.000
_cell.length_b   1.000
_cell.length_c   1.000
_cell.angle_alpha   90.00
_cell.angle_beta   90.00
_cell.angle_gamma   90.00
#
_symmetry.space_group_name_H-M   'P 1'
#
loop_
_entity.id
_entity.type
_entity.pdbx_description
1 polymer ?
#
loop_
_entity_poly.entity_id
_entity_poly.type
_entity_poly.pdbx_seq_one_letter_code
_entity_poly.pdbx_strand_id
1 'polypeptide(L)'
;MDKIIDITNSSPKNYIRYFSDIFERGLTMSYGSGEVSMCSHMLQTAYFAEKDGATPELIVASLLHDIGHFGTDFSLDFSDGSHKYMLSATKDRLHEESGADLLENLFGLDVSEPVRLHVSAKRYLCTIDPKYYDKLAETTRHTFKLQGGNMSREEVQMFEAKHHAEAAAKLRRWDDLATHKERKIPNFEHYQILLEKLLKVEV
;
A
#
# COMPACT_ATOMS: atom_id res chain seq x y z
N MET A 1 20.49 14.48 -0.32
CA MET A 1 19.10 14.93 -0.03
C MET A 1 18.48 15.27 -1.38
N ASP A 2 17.97 14.26 -2.07
CA ASP A 2 17.27 14.50 -3.32
C ASP A 2 15.88 15.05 -2.97
N LYS A 3 15.61 16.27 -3.42
CA LYS A 3 14.33 16.94 -3.19
C LYS A 3 13.20 16.04 -3.67
N ILE A 4 12.26 15.75 -2.77
CA ILE A 4 10.91 15.32 -3.15
C ILE A 4 10.46 16.34 -4.19
N ILE A 5 10.19 15.90 -5.40
CA ILE A 5 9.68 16.78 -6.45
C ILE A 5 8.38 17.35 -5.91
N ASP A 6 8.29 18.67 -5.78
CA ASP A 6 7.02 19.34 -5.48
C ASP A 6 6.09 19.09 -6.67
N ILE A 7 5.19 18.12 -6.49
CA ILE A 7 4.29 17.64 -7.54
C ILE A 7 3.00 18.46 -7.63
N THR A 8 2.81 19.47 -6.79
CA THR A 8 1.54 20.21 -6.68
C THR A 8 1.14 21.01 -7.93
N ASN A 9 2.05 21.16 -8.93
CA ASN A 9 1.79 21.83 -10.21
C ASN A 9 2.42 21.09 -11.40
N SER A 10 2.43 19.78 -11.39
CA SER A 10 3.15 18.97 -12.37
C SER A 10 2.21 18.48 -13.50
N SER A 11 2.76 18.31 -14.72
CA SER A 11 2.05 17.67 -15.83
C SER A 11 1.85 16.16 -15.56
N PRO A 12 0.87 15.48 -16.21
CA PRO A 12 0.67 14.04 -16.08
C PRO A 12 1.95 13.23 -16.29
N LYS A 13 2.81 13.62 -17.23
CA LYS A 13 4.12 12.98 -17.48
C LYS A 13 5.06 13.03 -16.28
N ASN A 14 5.02 14.11 -15.51
CA ASN A 14 5.86 14.25 -14.31
C ASN A 14 5.38 13.32 -13.18
N TYR A 15 4.07 13.08 -13.06
CA TYR A 15 3.54 12.11 -12.09
C TYR A 15 3.92 10.67 -12.43
N ILE A 16 3.80 10.30 -13.71
CA ILE A 16 4.23 8.96 -14.15
C ILE A 16 5.72 8.76 -13.90
N ARG A 17 6.55 9.76 -14.22
CA ARG A 17 7.97 9.72 -13.92
C ARG A 17 8.23 9.60 -12.41
N TYR A 18 7.51 10.34 -11.58
CA TYR A 18 7.61 10.27 -10.14
C TYR A 18 7.31 8.84 -9.62
N PHE A 19 6.24 8.20 -10.11
CA PHE A 19 5.95 6.82 -9.75
C PHE A 19 7.02 5.86 -10.25
N SER A 20 7.50 6.02 -11.48
CA SER A 20 8.60 5.21 -12.03
C SER A 20 9.85 5.29 -11.14
N ASP A 21 10.26 6.51 -10.77
CA ASP A 21 11.42 6.75 -9.89
C ASP A 21 11.23 6.07 -8.51
N ILE A 22 9.99 6.07 -7.96
CA ILE A 22 9.66 5.36 -6.72
C ILE A 22 9.83 3.85 -6.89
N PHE A 23 9.33 3.27 -7.97
CA PHE A 23 9.44 1.84 -8.22
C PHE A 23 10.89 1.41 -8.44
N GLU A 24 11.71 2.21 -9.13
CA GLU A 24 13.14 1.97 -9.27
C GLU A 24 13.86 1.98 -7.91
N ARG A 25 13.58 2.96 -7.06
CA ARG A 25 14.14 3.05 -5.70
C ARG A 25 13.67 1.88 -4.81
N GLY A 26 12.41 1.51 -4.91
CA GLY A 26 11.80 0.42 -4.15
C GLY A 26 12.36 -0.97 -4.49
N LEU A 27 13.09 -1.13 -5.62
CA LEU A 27 13.75 -2.39 -5.97
C LEU A 27 14.82 -2.82 -4.94
N THR A 28 15.49 -1.86 -4.32
CA THR A 28 16.56 -2.08 -3.34
C THR A 28 16.08 -2.00 -1.90
N MET A 29 14.82 -1.65 -1.67
CA MET A 29 14.22 -1.55 -0.34
C MET A 29 13.57 -2.88 0.04
N SER A 30 13.94 -3.43 1.19
CA SER A 30 13.33 -4.65 1.70
C SER A 30 11.95 -4.38 2.30
N TYR A 31 11.01 -5.29 2.04
CA TYR A 31 9.69 -5.28 2.64
C TYR A 31 9.58 -6.35 3.74
N GLY A 32 8.99 -5.99 4.87
CA GLY A 32 8.65 -6.92 5.95
C GLY A 32 9.82 -7.76 6.46
N SER A 33 9.84 -9.06 6.11
CA SER A 33 10.91 -9.99 6.48
C SER A 33 12.20 -9.82 5.67
N GLY A 34 12.20 -8.99 4.64
CA GLY A 34 13.35 -8.78 3.74
C GLY A 34 13.43 -9.78 2.58
N GLU A 35 12.47 -10.68 2.42
CA GLU A 35 12.46 -11.66 1.33
C GLU A 35 12.05 -11.06 -0.02
N VAL A 36 11.22 -10.02 -0.02
CA VAL A 36 10.79 -9.27 -1.19
C VAL A 36 11.17 -7.81 -1.07
N SER A 37 11.40 -7.13 -2.19
CA SER A 37 11.54 -5.68 -2.20
C SER A 37 10.17 -5.00 -2.06
N MET A 38 10.15 -3.75 -1.60
CA MET A 38 8.94 -2.93 -1.52
C MET A 38 8.25 -2.83 -2.89
N CYS A 39 9.01 -2.61 -3.94
CA CYS A 39 8.51 -2.58 -5.32
C CYS A 39 7.88 -3.92 -5.72
N SER A 40 8.57 -5.05 -5.46
CA SER A 40 8.02 -6.38 -5.78
C SER A 40 6.74 -6.66 -5.00
N HIS A 41 6.66 -6.25 -3.74
CA HIS A 41 5.45 -6.37 -2.92
C HIS A 41 4.27 -5.60 -3.54
N MET A 42 4.46 -4.32 -3.85
CA MET A 42 3.43 -3.48 -4.47
C MET A 42 2.95 -4.02 -5.82
N LEU A 43 3.88 -4.48 -6.67
CA LEU A 43 3.55 -5.11 -7.95
C LEU A 43 2.80 -6.44 -7.78
N GLN A 44 3.16 -7.26 -6.80
CA GLN A 44 2.44 -8.51 -6.50
C GLN A 44 1.01 -8.23 -6.03
N THR A 45 0.81 -7.20 -5.20
CA THR A 45 -0.52 -6.80 -4.72
C THR A 45 -1.41 -6.39 -5.89
N ALA A 46 -0.90 -5.58 -6.82
CA ALA A 46 -1.60 -5.22 -8.05
C ALA A 46 -1.90 -6.42 -8.95
N TYR A 47 -0.94 -7.34 -9.08
CA TYR A 47 -1.12 -8.58 -9.85
C TYR A 47 -2.26 -9.44 -9.30
N PHE A 48 -2.39 -9.58 -7.99
CA PHE A 48 -3.51 -10.32 -7.41
C PHE A 48 -4.84 -9.60 -7.62
N ALA A 49 -4.88 -8.28 -7.50
CA ALA A 49 -6.07 -7.49 -7.79
C ALA A 49 -6.52 -7.67 -9.24
N GLU A 50 -5.60 -7.59 -10.20
CA GLU A 50 -5.86 -7.81 -11.62
C GLU A 50 -6.36 -9.23 -11.91
N LYS A 51 -5.75 -10.25 -11.30
CA LYS A 51 -6.17 -11.65 -11.42
C LYS A 51 -7.56 -11.91 -10.91
N ASP A 52 -7.98 -11.22 -9.86
CA ASP A 52 -9.31 -11.34 -9.28
C ASP A 52 -10.35 -10.49 -10.03
N GLY A 53 -9.96 -9.81 -11.13
CA GLY A 53 -10.86 -8.98 -11.94
C GLY A 53 -11.32 -7.71 -11.23
N ALA A 54 -10.46 -7.12 -10.38
CA ALA A 54 -10.75 -5.86 -9.72
C ALA A 54 -10.91 -4.71 -10.75
N THR A 55 -11.59 -3.64 -10.32
CA THR A 55 -11.70 -2.42 -11.14
C THR A 55 -10.33 -1.78 -11.38
N PRO A 56 -10.14 -1.01 -12.46
CA PRO A 56 -8.90 -0.29 -12.71
C PRO A 56 -8.44 0.56 -11.51
N GLU A 57 -9.37 1.24 -10.84
CA GLU A 57 -9.10 2.06 -9.66
C GLU A 57 -8.54 1.22 -8.50
N LEU A 58 -9.13 0.04 -8.25
CA LEU A 58 -8.68 -0.84 -7.17
C LEU A 58 -7.37 -1.55 -7.51
N ILE A 59 -7.07 -1.80 -8.78
CA ILE A 59 -5.75 -2.27 -9.23
C ILE A 59 -4.70 -1.18 -8.95
N VAL A 60 -4.98 0.09 -9.30
CA VAL A 60 -4.07 1.21 -9.01
C VAL A 60 -3.93 1.44 -7.51
N ALA A 61 -5.02 1.36 -6.74
CA ALA A 61 -4.95 1.40 -5.27
C ALA A 61 -4.02 0.31 -4.72
N SER A 62 -4.14 -0.92 -5.25
CA SER A 62 -3.29 -2.06 -4.85
C SER A 62 -1.83 -1.86 -5.25
N LEU A 63 -1.56 -1.26 -6.43
CA LEU A 63 -0.22 -0.92 -6.88
C LEU A 63 0.45 0.12 -5.98
N LEU A 64 -0.32 1.08 -5.44
CA LEU A 64 0.21 2.25 -4.75
C LEU A 64 -0.09 2.25 -3.24
N HIS A 65 -0.60 1.15 -2.66
CA HIS A 65 -1.09 1.12 -1.28
C HIS A 65 -0.03 1.49 -0.23
N ASP A 66 1.21 1.15 -0.48
CA ASP A 66 2.34 1.40 0.40
C ASP A 66 3.19 2.63 -0.02
N ILE A 67 2.69 3.45 -0.98
CA ILE A 67 3.45 4.61 -1.48
C ILE A 67 3.78 5.62 -0.39
N GLY A 68 2.97 5.70 0.66
CA GLY A 68 3.22 6.55 1.80
C GLY A 68 4.53 6.27 2.54
N HIS A 69 5.10 5.09 2.37
CA HIS A 69 6.45 4.78 2.87
C HIS A 69 7.57 5.57 2.16
N PHE A 70 7.30 6.18 1.01
CA PHE A 70 8.27 6.93 0.21
C PHE A 70 8.12 8.46 0.34
N GLY A 71 7.00 8.95 0.88
CA GLY A 71 6.56 10.35 0.72
C GLY A 71 6.78 11.28 1.90
N THR A 72 7.29 10.81 3.03
CA THR A 72 7.50 11.63 4.23
C THR A 72 8.96 11.68 4.62
N ASP A 73 9.31 12.50 5.64
CA ASP A 73 10.63 12.60 6.29
C ASP A 73 11.18 11.25 6.83
N PHE A 74 10.68 10.16 6.31
CA PHE A 74 11.27 8.87 6.46
C PHE A 74 12.64 8.92 5.83
N SER A 75 13.66 8.98 6.64
CA SER A 75 14.94 8.44 6.29
C SER A 75 14.67 7.05 5.71
N LEU A 76 14.78 6.95 4.39
CA LEU A 76 14.65 5.71 3.63
C LEU A 76 15.87 4.81 3.85
N ASP A 77 16.63 5.02 4.92
CA ASP A 77 17.62 4.12 5.45
C ASP A 77 16.98 2.83 5.97
N PHE A 78 16.06 2.29 5.16
CA PHE A 78 15.77 0.88 5.12
C PHE A 78 16.95 0.11 4.49
N SER A 79 18.16 0.67 4.54
CA SER A 79 19.34 0.01 4.05
C SER A 79 19.58 -1.34 4.74
N ASP A 80 18.93 -1.58 5.86
CA ASP A 80 18.82 -2.91 6.43
C ASP A 80 17.38 -3.36 6.67
N GLY A 81 16.39 -2.94 5.86
CA GLY A 81 14.98 -3.39 5.88
C GLY A 81 14.73 -4.73 6.53
N SER A 82 15.54 -4.95 7.54
CA SER A 82 15.65 -6.19 8.23
C SER A 82 14.38 -6.38 9.05
N HIS A 83 13.93 -7.58 9.10
CA HIS A 83 12.95 -8.10 10.04
C HIS A 83 13.13 -7.49 11.45
N LYS A 84 14.38 -7.38 11.92
CA LYS A 84 14.75 -6.77 13.19
C LYS A 84 14.35 -5.30 13.30
N TYR A 85 14.52 -4.52 12.22
CA TYR A 85 14.16 -3.10 12.22
C TYR A 85 12.64 -2.91 12.33
N MET A 86 11.86 -3.70 11.57
CA MET A 86 10.39 -3.66 11.65
C MET A 86 9.90 -4.05 13.05
N LEU A 87 10.51 -5.04 13.70
CA LEU A 87 10.17 -5.46 15.05
C LEU A 87 10.62 -4.45 16.13
N SER A 88 11.56 -3.56 15.81
CA SER A 88 11.99 -2.49 16.72
C SER A 88 11.09 -1.25 16.68
N ALA A 89 10.17 -1.17 15.74
CA ALA A 89 9.23 -0.06 15.64
C ALA A 89 8.37 0.04 16.91
N THR A 90 8.25 1.26 17.45
CA THR A 90 7.47 1.55 18.67
C THR A 90 6.25 2.42 18.41
N LYS A 91 6.08 2.90 17.17
CA LYS A 91 4.97 3.76 16.74
C LYS A 91 4.48 3.35 15.37
N ASP A 92 3.19 3.51 15.17
CA ASP A 92 2.60 3.47 13.83
C ASP A 92 3.08 4.69 13.03
N ARG A 93 3.29 4.48 11.74
CA ARG A 93 3.83 5.49 10.82
C ARG A 93 2.78 6.18 9.99
N LEU A 94 1.53 5.71 10.03
CA LEU A 94 0.40 6.25 9.29
C LEU A 94 0.70 6.38 7.78
N HIS A 95 1.42 5.40 7.20
CA HIS A 95 1.76 5.39 5.79
C HIS A 95 0.52 5.34 4.88
N GLU A 96 -0.54 4.73 5.36
CA GLU A 96 -1.85 4.66 4.70
C GLU A 96 -2.47 6.04 4.53
N GLU A 97 -2.37 6.90 5.55
CA GLU A 97 -2.88 8.27 5.49
C GLU A 97 -2.04 9.12 4.52
N SER A 98 -0.72 9.08 4.68
CA SER A 98 0.21 9.82 3.81
C SER A 98 0.09 9.41 2.34
N GLY A 99 -0.07 8.10 2.09
CA GLY A 99 -0.28 7.57 0.75
C GLY A 99 -1.62 8.01 0.17
N ALA A 100 -2.70 7.91 0.95
CA ALA A 100 -4.02 8.30 0.49
C ALA A 100 -4.11 9.80 0.20
N ASP A 101 -3.55 10.67 1.04
CA ASP A 101 -3.53 12.13 0.82
C ASP A 101 -2.83 12.50 -0.49
N LEU A 102 -1.71 11.82 -0.80
CA LEU A 102 -1.04 11.98 -2.09
C LEU A 102 -1.93 11.57 -3.27
N LEU A 103 -2.63 10.42 -3.14
CA LEU A 103 -3.38 9.81 -4.23
C LEU A 103 -4.74 10.45 -4.48
N GLU A 104 -5.35 11.08 -3.47
CA GLU A 104 -6.71 11.63 -3.56
C GLU A 104 -6.83 12.70 -4.64
N ASN A 105 -5.87 13.63 -4.69
CA ASN A 105 -5.84 14.69 -5.70
C ASN A 105 -5.53 14.16 -7.10
N LEU A 106 -4.81 13.05 -7.22
CA LEU A 106 -4.37 12.48 -8.48
C LEU A 106 -5.39 11.54 -9.12
N PHE A 107 -6.07 10.73 -8.30
CA PHE A 107 -6.94 9.65 -8.77
C PHE A 107 -8.36 9.70 -8.19
N GLY A 108 -8.57 10.46 -7.10
CA GLY A 108 -9.85 10.56 -6.39
C GLY A 108 -10.08 9.39 -5.41
N LEU A 109 -11.29 9.38 -4.83
CA LEU A 109 -11.63 8.55 -3.67
C LEU A 109 -11.64 7.04 -3.95
N ASP A 110 -11.96 6.62 -5.17
CA ASP A 110 -12.00 5.18 -5.52
C ASP A 110 -10.60 4.53 -5.51
N VAL A 111 -9.53 5.33 -5.56
CA VAL A 111 -8.14 4.89 -5.39
C VAL A 111 -7.66 5.19 -3.98
N SER A 112 -7.83 6.42 -3.49
CA SER A 112 -7.24 6.85 -2.22
C SER A 112 -7.88 6.19 -0.99
N GLU A 113 -9.20 6.04 -0.95
CA GLU A 113 -9.87 5.48 0.21
C GLU A 113 -9.56 4.00 0.48
N PRO A 114 -9.51 3.08 -0.51
CA PRO A 114 -8.99 1.73 -0.25
C PRO A 114 -7.57 1.74 0.33
N VAL A 115 -6.70 2.67 -0.10
CA VAL A 115 -5.36 2.85 0.45
C VAL A 115 -5.45 3.34 1.90
N ARG A 116 -6.22 4.39 2.19
CA ARG A 116 -6.43 4.93 3.54
C ARG A 116 -6.93 3.87 4.51
N LEU A 117 -7.77 2.99 4.04
CA LEU A 117 -8.47 1.99 4.86
C LEU A 117 -7.74 0.65 4.98
N HIS A 118 -6.64 0.38 4.24
CA HIS A 118 -6.06 -0.96 4.21
C HIS A 118 -5.49 -1.42 5.56
N VAL A 119 -4.98 -0.49 6.38
CA VAL A 119 -4.56 -0.78 7.76
C VAL A 119 -5.75 -1.07 8.66
N SER A 120 -6.82 -0.29 8.56
CA SER A 120 -8.09 -0.57 9.26
C SER A 120 -8.69 -1.90 8.80
N ALA A 121 -8.59 -2.22 7.49
CA ALA A 121 -9.02 -3.51 6.94
C ALA A 121 -8.25 -4.70 7.55
N LYS A 122 -6.94 -4.57 7.81
CA LYS A 122 -6.17 -5.58 8.56
C LYS A 122 -6.75 -5.81 9.95
N ARG A 123 -7.03 -4.73 10.69
CA ARG A 123 -7.64 -4.81 12.03
C ARG A 123 -9.01 -5.49 11.97
N TYR A 124 -9.83 -5.09 11.02
CA TYR A 124 -11.15 -5.66 10.77
C TYR A 124 -11.07 -7.17 10.49
N LEU A 125 -10.27 -7.59 9.52
CA LEU A 125 -10.12 -8.99 9.13
C LEU A 125 -9.61 -9.86 10.29
N CYS A 126 -8.64 -9.38 11.08
CA CYS A 126 -8.18 -10.08 12.28
C CYS A 126 -9.27 -10.18 13.36
N THR A 127 -10.18 -9.23 13.41
CA THR A 127 -11.26 -9.21 14.41
C THR A 127 -12.38 -10.17 14.06
N ILE A 128 -12.79 -10.23 12.79
CA ILE A 128 -13.92 -11.08 12.36
C ILE A 128 -13.50 -12.52 12.07
N ASP A 129 -12.22 -12.77 11.79
CA ASP A 129 -11.68 -14.10 11.53
C ASP A 129 -10.37 -14.31 12.32
N PRO A 130 -10.43 -14.95 13.51
CA PRO A 130 -9.21 -15.23 14.27
C PRO A 130 -8.16 -16.05 13.51
N LYS A 131 -8.56 -16.93 12.58
CA LYS A 131 -7.63 -17.70 11.74
C LYS A 131 -6.87 -16.82 10.75
N TYR A 132 -7.39 -15.64 10.45
CA TYR A 132 -6.68 -14.66 9.62
C TYR A 132 -5.44 -14.12 10.33
N TYR A 133 -5.57 -13.74 11.61
CA TYR A 133 -4.44 -13.31 12.43
C TYR A 133 -3.32 -14.35 12.51
N ASP A 134 -3.68 -15.64 12.64
CA ASP A 134 -2.70 -16.73 12.74
C ASP A 134 -1.83 -16.91 11.49
N LYS A 135 -2.33 -16.46 10.34
CA LYS A 135 -1.60 -16.52 9.05
C LYS A 135 -0.65 -15.35 8.81
N LEU A 136 -0.79 -14.27 9.59
CA LEU A 136 0.03 -13.09 9.39
C LEU A 136 1.49 -13.35 9.73
N ALA A 137 2.40 -12.75 8.97
CA ALA A 137 3.82 -12.73 9.28
C ALA A 137 4.08 -12.05 10.64
N GLU A 138 5.21 -12.37 11.28
CA GLU A 138 5.56 -11.82 12.59
C GLU A 138 5.62 -10.29 12.58
N THR A 139 6.24 -9.70 11.56
CA THR A 139 6.30 -8.24 11.37
C THR A 139 4.92 -7.62 11.22
N THR A 140 4.02 -8.27 10.50
CA THR A 140 2.63 -7.82 10.32
C THR A 140 1.85 -7.91 11.64
N ARG A 141 2.07 -8.97 12.44
CA ARG A 141 1.48 -9.08 13.79
C ARG A 141 2.02 -8.01 14.73
N HIS A 142 3.29 -7.63 14.60
CA HIS A 142 3.87 -6.55 15.39
C HIS A 142 3.22 -5.21 15.02
N THR A 143 3.17 -4.85 13.75
CA THR A 143 2.51 -3.60 13.30
C THR A 143 1.02 -3.58 13.63
N PHE A 144 0.32 -4.71 13.53
CA PHE A 144 -1.09 -4.82 13.95
C PHE A 144 -1.31 -4.37 15.40
N LYS A 145 -0.40 -4.73 16.32
CA LYS A 145 -0.47 -4.28 17.72
C LYS A 145 -0.24 -2.79 17.86
N LEU A 146 0.73 -2.24 17.12
CA LEU A 146 1.01 -0.79 17.11
C LEU A 146 -0.16 0.02 16.55
N GLN A 147 -0.92 -0.57 15.62
CA GLN A 147 -2.06 0.02 14.93
C GLN A 147 -3.39 -0.14 15.70
N GLY A 148 -3.34 -0.58 16.95
CA GLY A 148 -4.49 -0.68 17.84
C GLY A 148 -5.08 -2.08 18.02
N GLY A 149 -4.54 -3.11 17.35
CA GLY A 149 -4.99 -4.49 17.51
C GLY A 149 -6.43 -4.74 17.02
N ASN A 150 -7.15 -5.64 17.68
CA ASN A 150 -8.53 -5.94 17.35
C ASN A 150 -9.44 -4.71 17.47
N MET A 151 -10.45 -4.64 16.61
CA MET A 151 -11.50 -3.62 16.67
C MET A 151 -12.52 -3.95 17.75
N SER A 152 -13.08 -2.90 18.38
CA SER A 152 -14.31 -3.03 19.16
C SER A 152 -15.50 -3.32 18.23
N ARG A 153 -16.65 -3.70 18.81
CA ARG A 153 -17.87 -3.90 18.03
C ARG A 153 -18.30 -2.64 17.29
N GLU A 154 -18.15 -1.50 17.92
CA GLU A 154 -18.48 -0.18 17.35
C GLU A 154 -17.52 0.16 16.19
N GLU A 155 -16.21 -0.10 16.35
CA GLU A 155 -15.23 0.10 15.28
C GLU A 155 -15.52 -0.80 14.06
N VAL A 156 -15.92 -2.06 14.28
CA VAL A 156 -16.35 -2.96 13.20
C VAL A 156 -17.54 -2.36 12.44
N GLN A 157 -18.59 -1.93 13.14
CA GLN A 157 -19.76 -1.34 12.51
C GLN A 157 -19.41 -0.05 11.74
N MET A 158 -18.56 0.80 12.30
CA MET A 158 -18.07 2.02 11.63
C MET A 158 -17.25 1.71 10.39
N PHE A 159 -16.43 0.67 10.42
CA PHE A 159 -15.65 0.24 9.26
C PHE A 159 -16.58 -0.31 8.17
N GLU A 160 -17.50 -1.21 8.50
CA GLU A 160 -18.45 -1.83 7.54
C GLU A 160 -19.38 -0.80 6.89
N ALA A 161 -19.68 0.30 7.58
CA ALA A 161 -20.49 1.40 7.04
C ALA A 161 -19.75 2.29 6.03
N LYS A 162 -18.42 2.18 5.90
CA LYS A 162 -17.66 2.97 4.94
C LYS A 162 -17.86 2.46 3.51
N HIS A 163 -18.04 3.38 2.57
CA HIS A 163 -18.30 3.05 1.15
C HIS A 163 -17.22 2.15 0.54
N HIS A 164 -15.94 2.36 0.90
CA HIS A 164 -14.81 1.61 0.35
C HIS A 164 -14.31 0.47 1.26
N ALA A 165 -15.08 0.08 2.30
CA ALA A 165 -14.67 -0.97 3.25
C ALA A 165 -14.39 -2.32 2.56
N GLU A 166 -15.28 -2.74 1.66
CA GLU A 166 -15.10 -4.00 0.90
C GLU A 166 -13.87 -3.94 0.01
N ALA A 167 -13.65 -2.83 -0.71
CA ALA A 167 -12.48 -2.63 -1.55
C ALA A 167 -11.18 -2.68 -0.74
N ALA A 168 -11.14 -2.01 0.42
CA ALA A 168 -10.01 -2.06 1.33
C ALA A 168 -9.75 -3.47 1.89
N ALA A 169 -10.81 -4.21 2.23
CA ALA A 169 -10.67 -5.59 2.70
C ALA A 169 -10.16 -6.54 1.61
N LYS A 170 -10.55 -6.35 0.35
CA LYS A 170 -9.99 -7.08 -0.81
C LYS A 170 -8.51 -6.74 -1.00
N LEU A 171 -8.19 -5.43 -1.07
CA LEU A 171 -6.81 -4.94 -1.18
C LEU A 171 -5.94 -5.58 -0.09
N ARG A 172 -6.40 -5.54 1.17
CA ARG A 172 -5.65 -6.10 2.29
C ARG A 172 -5.37 -7.61 2.13
N ARG A 173 -6.28 -8.38 1.58
CA ARG A 173 -6.05 -9.80 1.33
C ARG A 173 -4.97 -10.04 0.27
N TRP A 174 -4.92 -9.22 -0.78
CA TRP A 174 -3.90 -9.29 -1.83
C TRP A 174 -2.53 -8.85 -1.30
N ASP A 175 -2.49 -7.83 -0.47
CA ASP A 175 -1.30 -7.36 0.23
C ASP A 175 -0.65 -8.51 1.04
N ASP A 176 -1.43 -9.24 1.84
CA ASP A 176 -0.91 -10.37 2.63
C ASP A 176 -0.42 -11.55 1.77
N LEU A 177 -0.89 -11.69 0.52
CA LEU A 177 -0.41 -12.69 -0.43
C LEU A 177 0.88 -12.28 -1.17
N ALA A 178 1.24 -11.00 -1.12
CA ALA A 178 2.29 -10.39 -1.93
C ALA A 178 3.70 -10.53 -1.32
N THR A 179 4.06 -11.73 -0.88
CA THR A 179 5.30 -12.00 -0.13
C THR A 179 6.25 -13.00 -0.83
N HIS A 180 6.02 -13.34 -2.09
CA HIS A 180 6.74 -14.42 -2.76
C HIS A 180 7.91 -13.89 -3.60
N LYS A 181 9.16 -14.24 -3.23
CA LYS A 181 10.39 -13.72 -3.85
C LYS A 181 10.52 -13.99 -5.35
N GLU A 182 10.09 -15.15 -5.80
CA GLU A 182 10.32 -15.62 -7.18
C GLU A 182 9.05 -15.58 -8.06
N ARG A 183 8.02 -14.83 -7.64
CA ARG A 183 6.79 -14.75 -8.41
C ARG A 183 7.02 -13.99 -9.71
N LYS A 184 6.71 -14.62 -10.84
CA LYS A 184 6.67 -13.95 -12.14
C LYS A 184 5.42 -13.08 -12.20
N ILE A 185 5.61 -11.78 -12.22
CA ILE A 185 4.57 -10.74 -12.23
C ILE A 185 4.88 -9.74 -13.34
N PRO A 186 3.88 -8.99 -13.83
CA PRO A 186 4.12 -7.83 -14.67
C PRO A 186 5.01 -6.80 -13.95
N ASN A 187 5.76 -6.04 -14.73
CA ASN A 187 6.55 -4.92 -14.25
C ASN A 187 5.72 -3.64 -14.15
N PHE A 188 6.35 -2.54 -13.71
CA PHE A 188 5.67 -1.26 -13.54
C PHE A 188 5.07 -0.73 -14.84
N GLU A 189 5.74 -0.89 -15.97
CA GLU A 189 5.28 -0.43 -17.29
C GLU A 189 3.95 -1.05 -17.71
N HIS A 190 3.65 -2.28 -17.27
CA HIS A 190 2.35 -2.90 -17.50
C HIS A 190 1.21 -2.08 -16.86
N TYR A 191 1.42 -1.57 -15.66
CA TYR A 191 0.42 -0.81 -14.91
C TYR A 191 0.44 0.69 -15.23
N GLN A 192 1.50 1.20 -15.85
CA GLN A 192 1.63 2.60 -16.24
C GLN A 192 0.45 3.07 -17.10
N ILE A 193 -0.05 2.22 -17.99
CA ILE A 193 -1.21 2.51 -18.85
C ILE A 193 -2.47 2.80 -18.02
N LEU A 194 -2.68 2.07 -16.92
CA LEU A 194 -3.79 2.31 -16.01
C LEU A 194 -3.62 3.62 -15.23
N LEU A 195 -2.40 3.89 -14.76
CA LEU A 195 -2.07 5.15 -14.09
C LEU A 195 -2.36 6.34 -14.99
N GLU A 196 -1.87 6.33 -16.24
CA GLU A 196 -2.09 7.40 -17.22
C GLU A 196 -3.58 7.63 -17.51
N LYS A 197 -4.35 6.55 -17.61
CA LYS A 197 -5.80 6.61 -17.89
C LYS A 197 -6.61 7.19 -16.73
N LEU A 198 -6.18 6.94 -15.47
CA LEU A 198 -6.93 7.31 -14.28
C LEU A 198 -6.49 8.65 -13.67
N LEU A 199 -5.33 9.19 -14.07
CA LEU A 199 -4.87 10.51 -13.61
C LEU A 199 -5.92 11.59 -13.97
N LYS A 200 -6.40 12.29 -12.93
CA LYS A 200 -7.41 13.36 -13.02
C LYS A 200 -6.81 14.76 -13.23
N VAL A 201 -5.52 14.85 -13.47
CA VAL A 201 -4.84 16.14 -13.65
C VAL A 201 -5.13 16.63 -15.07
N GLU A 202 -5.86 17.74 -15.18
CA GLU A 202 -6.14 18.39 -16.46
C GLU A 202 -4.83 18.83 -17.14
N VAL A 203 -4.77 18.63 -18.43
CA VAL A 203 -3.65 19.03 -19.32
C VAL A 203 -3.67 20.55 -19.55
#